data_829162c22d9141ec8c7c05cbd7a85bad
#
_entry.id   829162c22d9141ec8c7c05cbd7a85bad
#
_cell.length_a   1.000
_cell.length_b   1.000
_cell.length_c   1.000
_cell.angle_alpha   90.00
_cell.angle_beta   90.00
_cell.angle_gamma   90.00
#
_symmetry.space_group_name_H-M   'P 1'
#
loop_
_entity.id
_entity.type
_entity.pdbx_description
1 polymer ?
#
loop_
_entity_poly.entity_id
_entity_poly.type
_entity_poly.pdbx_seq_one_letter_code
_entity_poly.pdbx_strand_id
1 'polypeptide(L)'
;YLAKHLASHGFAVAVPEHPGSSAKQIEALLNGLESDVTPPQELIDRPLDIKFLLDRIADNFSNQVNVDNVGVIGQSFGGYTALALAGAEINWNSLNRDCPNLETSWNLSWLIQCLALQIPLVVNKEELQDERIKAVIAINPLVSSIFGKESLSKIKLPVMLISGSSDPVTPALPEQIIPFTWLTTREKYLV
;
A
#
# COMPACT_ATOMS: atom_id res chain seq x y z
N TYR A 1 -3.18 18.25 5.68
CA TYR A 1 -2.08 19.20 5.42
C TYR A 1 -1.41 18.92 4.08
N LEU A 2 -0.88 17.69 3.84
CA LEU A 2 -0.12 17.32 2.65
C LEU A 2 -0.88 17.59 1.34
N ALA A 3 -2.14 17.17 1.25
CA ALA A 3 -2.97 17.40 0.06
C ALA A 3 -3.10 18.88 -0.31
N LYS A 4 -3.35 19.74 0.71
CA LYS A 4 -3.41 21.20 0.49
C LYS A 4 -2.06 21.77 0.03
N HIS A 5 -0.97 21.26 0.58
CA HIS A 5 0.38 21.67 0.20
C HIS A 5 0.67 21.31 -1.26
N LEU A 6 0.41 20.07 -1.67
CA LEU A 6 0.59 19.65 -3.06
C LEU A 6 -0.30 20.44 -4.02
N ALA A 7 -1.58 20.64 -3.66
CA ALA A 7 -2.49 21.45 -4.48
C ALA A 7 -2.00 22.90 -4.67
N SER A 8 -1.39 23.51 -3.64
CA SER A 8 -0.81 24.85 -3.76
C SER A 8 0.42 24.92 -4.66
N HIS A 9 0.99 23.76 -5.03
CA HIS A 9 2.10 23.64 -5.99
C HIS A 9 1.65 23.16 -7.38
N GLY A 10 0.34 23.21 -7.67
CA GLY A 10 -0.18 22.93 -9.00
C GLY A 10 -0.53 21.45 -9.26
N PHE A 11 -0.52 20.61 -8.24
CA PHE A 11 -1.00 19.24 -8.38
C PHE A 11 -2.52 19.16 -8.22
N ALA A 12 -3.19 18.38 -9.09
CA ALA A 12 -4.52 17.89 -8.79
C ALA A 12 -4.40 16.78 -7.74
N VAL A 13 -5.09 16.89 -6.62
CA VAL A 13 -4.94 15.94 -5.50
C VAL A 13 -6.30 15.33 -5.17
N ALA A 14 -6.39 14.00 -5.28
CA ALA A 14 -7.52 13.21 -4.82
C ALA A 14 -7.16 12.47 -3.53
N VAL A 15 -8.06 12.50 -2.56
CA VAL A 15 -7.89 11.81 -1.26
C VAL A 15 -9.13 10.94 -1.04
N PRO A 16 -9.12 9.69 -1.54
CA PRO A 16 -10.25 8.79 -1.34
C PRO A 16 -10.34 8.30 0.10
N GLU A 17 -11.55 8.01 0.54
CA GLU A 17 -11.83 7.25 1.74
C GLU A 17 -12.33 5.85 1.34
N HIS A 18 -11.73 4.81 1.94
CA HIS A 18 -12.10 3.42 1.67
C HIS A 18 -13.13 2.95 2.70
N PRO A 19 -14.35 2.57 2.29
CA PRO A 19 -15.45 2.27 3.21
C PRO A 19 -15.16 1.15 4.22
N GLY A 20 -14.43 0.12 3.81
CA GLY A 20 -14.12 -1.05 4.65
C GLY A 20 -12.91 -0.87 5.57
N SER A 21 -12.15 0.23 5.44
CA SER A 21 -10.89 0.45 6.16
C SER A 21 -10.56 1.92 6.35
N SER A 22 -11.57 2.71 6.70
CA SER A 22 -11.41 4.15 6.95
C SER A 22 -10.53 4.43 8.18
N ALA A 23 -9.96 5.64 8.24
CA ALA A 23 -9.16 6.07 9.38
C ALA A 23 -9.91 5.93 10.72
N LYS A 24 -11.22 6.16 10.73
CA LYS A 24 -12.08 6.01 11.92
C LYS A 24 -12.17 4.55 12.38
N GLN A 25 -12.30 3.61 11.45
CA GLN A 25 -12.34 2.18 11.76
C GLN A 25 -11.01 1.70 12.34
N ILE A 26 -9.89 2.13 11.74
CA ILE A 26 -8.55 1.81 12.27
C ILE A 26 -8.36 2.42 13.66
N GLU A 27 -8.78 3.65 13.89
CA GLU A 27 -8.73 4.30 15.19
C GLU A 27 -9.58 3.55 16.23
N ALA A 28 -10.81 3.13 15.88
CA ALA A 28 -11.69 2.36 16.73
C ALA A 28 -11.07 0.99 17.09
N LEU A 29 -10.46 0.31 16.14
CA LEU A 29 -9.72 -0.93 16.36
C LEU A 29 -8.55 -0.73 17.34
N LEU A 30 -7.72 0.29 17.13
CA LEU A 30 -6.57 0.59 17.99
C LEU A 30 -6.99 0.97 19.41
N ASN A 31 -8.17 1.56 19.59
CA ASN A 31 -8.75 1.90 20.88
C ASN A 31 -9.52 0.74 21.53
N GLY A 32 -9.57 -0.44 20.88
CA GLY A 32 -10.30 -1.60 21.40
C GLY A 32 -11.83 -1.45 21.38
N LEU A 33 -12.36 -0.51 20.61
CA LEU A 33 -13.80 -0.26 20.45
C LEU A 33 -14.43 -1.17 19.39
N GLU A 34 -13.62 -1.72 18.48
CA GLU A 34 -13.99 -2.73 17.51
C GLU A 34 -13.06 -3.94 17.64
N SER A 35 -13.60 -5.14 17.42
CA SER A 35 -12.86 -6.39 17.48
C SER A 35 -12.50 -6.92 16.10
N ASP A 36 -13.16 -6.44 15.08
CA ASP A 36 -12.96 -6.93 13.72
C ASP A 36 -11.83 -6.16 13.03
N VAL A 37 -10.78 -6.89 12.70
CA VAL A 37 -9.73 -6.44 11.80
C VAL A 37 -10.37 -6.16 10.42
N THR A 38 -9.83 -5.22 9.71
CA THR A 38 -10.16 -4.91 8.32
C THR A 38 -10.50 -6.17 7.51
N PRO A 39 -11.60 -6.21 6.75
CA PRO A 39 -11.91 -7.36 5.90
C PRO A 39 -10.73 -7.72 4.98
N PRO A 40 -10.40 -9.01 4.80
CA PRO A 40 -9.30 -9.43 3.91
C PRO A 40 -9.42 -8.87 2.50
N GLN A 41 -10.65 -8.71 2.02
CA GLN A 41 -10.96 -8.19 0.69
C GLN A 41 -10.42 -6.77 0.45
N GLU A 42 -10.22 -5.96 1.50
CA GLU A 42 -9.64 -4.63 1.40
C GLU A 42 -8.23 -4.61 0.79
N LEU A 43 -7.50 -5.72 0.89
CA LEU A 43 -6.22 -5.87 0.19
C LEU A 43 -6.36 -5.82 -1.33
N ILE A 44 -7.54 -6.14 -1.84
CA ILE A 44 -7.88 -6.09 -3.27
C ILE A 44 -8.67 -4.83 -3.60
N ASP A 45 -9.67 -4.51 -2.80
CA ASP A 45 -10.61 -3.43 -3.11
C ASP A 45 -9.91 -2.06 -3.10
N ARG A 46 -8.97 -1.82 -2.18
CA ARG A 46 -8.28 -0.52 -2.11
C ARG A 46 -7.50 -0.15 -3.37
N PRO A 47 -6.66 -0.99 -3.97
CA PRO A 47 -6.07 -0.69 -5.27
C PRO A 47 -7.12 -0.49 -6.37
N LEU A 48 -8.19 -1.30 -6.39
CA LEU A 48 -9.28 -1.18 -7.38
C LEU A 48 -10.06 0.13 -7.22
N ASP A 49 -10.30 0.59 -5.99
CA ASP A 49 -10.92 1.90 -5.71
C ASP A 49 -10.11 3.04 -6.34
N ILE A 50 -8.77 2.97 -6.23
CA ILE A 50 -7.89 3.99 -6.84
C ILE A 50 -7.98 3.93 -8.37
N LYS A 51 -7.96 2.74 -8.96
CA LYS A 51 -8.12 2.58 -10.41
C LYS A 51 -9.45 3.16 -10.88
N PHE A 52 -10.54 2.80 -10.19
CA PHE A 52 -11.86 3.35 -10.47
C PHE A 52 -11.91 4.88 -10.33
N LEU A 53 -11.30 5.43 -9.27
CA LEU A 53 -11.20 6.87 -9.09
C LEU A 53 -10.48 7.55 -10.25
N LEU A 54 -9.36 6.99 -10.71
CA LEU A 54 -8.60 7.52 -11.84
C LEU A 54 -9.41 7.46 -13.14
N ASP A 55 -10.21 6.41 -13.36
CA ASP A 55 -11.13 6.32 -14.49
C ASP A 55 -12.18 7.43 -14.43
N ARG A 56 -12.78 7.64 -13.26
CA ARG A 56 -13.76 8.73 -13.08
C ARG A 56 -13.15 10.12 -13.28
N ILE A 57 -11.91 10.33 -12.85
CA ILE A 57 -11.19 11.58 -13.09
C ILE A 57 -10.89 11.75 -14.59
N ALA A 58 -10.46 10.70 -15.27
CA ALA A 58 -10.24 10.73 -16.71
C ALA A 58 -11.52 11.11 -17.50
N ASP A 59 -12.65 10.50 -17.14
CA ASP A 59 -13.92 10.76 -17.82
C ASP A 59 -14.44 12.19 -17.61
N ASN A 60 -14.25 12.75 -16.43
CA ASN A 60 -14.90 14.02 -16.06
C ASN A 60 -13.96 15.25 -16.10
N PHE A 61 -12.64 15.04 -16.04
CA PHE A 61 -11.66 16.11 -15.87
C PHE A 61 -10.46 16.00 -16.84
N SER A 62 -10.54 15.21 -17.92
CA SER A 62 -9.43 14.99 -18.86
C SER A 62 -8.83 16.27 -19.45
N ASN A 63 -9.60 17.34 -19.58
CA ASN A 63 -9.11 18.64 -20.05
C ASN A 63 -8.41 19.48 -18.98
N GLN A 64 -8.44 19.06 -17.71
CA GLN A 64 -7.91 19.81 -16.57
C GLN A 64 -6.78 19.09 -15.86
N VAL A 65 -6.73 17.76 -15.95
CA VAL A 65 -5.82 16.89 -15.21
C VAL A 65 -5.19 15.88 -16.14
N ASN A 66 -3.87 15.73 -16.06
CA ASN A 66 -3.16 14.64 -16.75
C ASN A 66 -3.20 13.38 -15.89
N VAL A 67 -4.09 12.44 -16.24
CA VAL A 67 -4.26 11.18 -15.53
C VAL A 67 -3.24 10.10 -15.91
N ASP A 68 -2.40 10.33 -16.93
CA ASP A 68 -1.38 9.37 -17.37
C ASP A 68 -0.08 9.50 -16.57
N ASN A 69 0.03 10.52 -15.71
CA ASN A 69 1.20 10.80 -14.89
C ASN A 69 0.79 11.00 -13.43
N VAL A 70 0.52 9.91 -12.73
CA VAL A 70 0.02 9.91 -11.37
C VAL A 70 1.12 9.51 -10.39
N GLY A 71 1.30 10.32 -9.33
CA GLY A 71 2.04 9.91 -8.14
C GLY A 71 1.08 9.42 -7.06
N VAL A 72 1.41 8.35 -6.38
CA VAL A 72 0.62 7.84 -5.25
C VAL A 72 1.41 7.99 -3.95
N ILE A 73 0.73 8.53 -2.94
CA ILE A 73 1.28 8.66 -1.58
C ILE A 73 0.36 7.91 -0.63
N GLY A 74 0.89 6.95 0.09
CA GLY A 74 0.11 6.16 1.03
C GLY A 74 0.85 5.88 2.34
N GLN A 75 0.11 5.88 3.45
CA GLN A 75 0.64 5.55 4.77
C GLN A 75 0.09 4.21 5.26
N SER A 76 0.93 3.39 5.91
CA SER A 76 0.56 2.11 6.49
C SER A 76 -0.12 1.21 5.44
N PHE A 77 -1.38 0.86 5.61
CA PHE A 77 -2.17 0.12 4.62
C PHE A 77 -2.30 0.88 3.28
N GLY A 78 -2.30 2.22 3.30
CA GLY A 78 -2.20 3.02 2.07
C GLY A 78 -0.84 2.87 1.37
N GLY A 79 0.23 2.63 2.12
CA GLY A 79 1.56 2.31 1.58
C GLY A 79 1.59 0.96 0.86
N TYR A 80 0.91 -0.06 1.41
CA TYR A 80 0.62 -1.31 0.71
C TYR A 80 -0.10 -1.04 -0.62
N THR A 81 -1.23 -0.28 -0.56
CA THR A 81 -2.03 0.07 -1.73
C THR A 81 -1.19 0.74 -2.82
N ALA A 82 -0.34 1.69 -2.44
CA ALA A 82 0.54 2.39 -3.37
C ALA A 82 1.54 1.46 -4.07
N LEU A 83 2.13 0.51 -3.34
CA LEU A 83 3.07 -0.45 -3.90
C LEU A 83 2.38 -1.53 -4.75
N ALA A 84 1.15 -1.95 -4.39
CA ALA A 84 0.33 -2.84 -5.22
C ALA A 84 0.02 -2.19 -6.58
N LEU A 85 -0.40 -0.92 -6.58
CA LEU A 85 -0.62 -0.13 -7.80
C LEU A 85 0.66 0.01 -8.64
N ALA A 86 1.83 0.02 -8.01
CA ALA A 86 3.14 0.06 -8.66
C ALA A 86 3.58 -1.29 -9.28
N GLY A 87 2.80 -2.34 -9.10
CA GLY A 87 3.05 -3.68 -9.64
C GLY A 87 3.63 -4.67 -8.63
N ALA A 88 3.60 -4.38 -7.32
CA ALA A 88 3.84 -5.40 -6.32
C ALA A 88 2.67 -6.38 -6.25
N GLU A 89 2.99 -7.68 -6.27
CA GLU A 89 2.02 -8.78 -6.26
C GLU A 89 1.96 -9.42 -4.87
N ILE A 90 0.78 -9.90 -4.47
CA ILE A 90 0.66 -10.72 -3.25
C ILE A 90 1.50 -12.00 -3.43
N ASN A 91 2.45 -12.21 -2.54
CA ASN A 91 3.36 -13.36 -2.59
C ASN A 91 2.91 -14.45 -1.60
N TRP A 92 2.14 -15.39 -2.10
CA TRP A 92 1.60 -16.49 -1.31
C TRP A 92 2.69 -17.35 -0.65
N ASN A 93 3.85 -17.53 -1.29
CA ASN A 93 4.96 -18.28 -0.71
C ASN A 93 5.54 -17.58 0.51
N SER A 94 5.68 -16.26 0.45
CA SER A 94 6.13 -15.44 1.58
C SER A 94 5.13 -15.52 2.74
N LEU A 95 3.85 -15.33 2.45
CA LEU A 95 2.77 -15.41 3.45
C LEU A 95 2.71 -16.79 4.12
N ASN A 96 2.74 -17.87 3.34
CA ASN A 96 2.70 -19.24 3.88
C ASN A 96 3.93 -19.58 4.72
N ARG A 97 5.08 -18.97 4.47
CA ARG A 97 6.30 -19.12 5.28
C ARG A 97 6.19 -18.36 6.61
N ASP A 98 5.70 -17.13 6.57
CA ASP A 98 5.80 -16.19 7.69
C ASP A 98 4.57 -16.25 8.62
N CYS A 99 3.36 -16.36 8.07
CA CYS A 99 2.11 -16.30 8.84
C CYS A 99 1.90 -17.43 9.87
N PRO A 100 2.44 -18.66 9.71
CA PRO A 100 2.40 -19.66 10.78
C PRO A 100 3.08 -19.20 12.08
N ASN A 101 3.96 -18.20 12.01
CA ASN A 101 4.68 -17.64 13.16
C ASN A 101 4.02 -16.36 13.71
N LEU A 102 2.80 -16.05 13.31
CA LEU A 102 2.09 -14.81 13.68
C LEU A 102 2.00 -14.63 15.19
N GLU A 103 1.66 -15.67 15.94
CA GLU A 103 1.50 -15.62 17.41
C GLU A 103 2.80 -15.30 18.16
N THR A 104 3.96 -15.61 17.56
CA THR A 104 5.28 -15.35 18.14
C THR A 104 5.94 -14.09 17.58
N SER A 105 5.31 -13.47 16.59
CA SER A 105 5.83 -12.27 15.95
C SER A 105 5.53 -11.02 16.78
N TRP A 106 6.54 -10.19 16.94
CA TRP A 106 6.38 -8.84 17.49
C TRP A 106 6.05 -7.79 16.40
N ASN A 107 5.97 -8.21 15.14
CA ASN A 107 5.61 -7.36 14.01
C ASN A 107 4.08 -7.32 13.85
N LEU A 108 3.44 -6.31 14.43
CA LEU A 108 1.98 -6.19 14.43
C LEU A 108 1.38 -6.02 13.03
N SER A 109 2.16 -5.54 12.05
CA SER A 109 1.68 -5.42 10.68
C SER A 109 1.30 -6.77 10.05
N TRP A 110 1.84 -7.89 10.56
CA TRP A 110 1.49 -9.23 10.10
C TRP A 110 0.04 -9.60 10.38
N LEU A 111 -0.60 -8.98 11.39
CA LEU A 111 -2.03 -9.16 11.62
C LEU A 111 -2.87 -8.79 10.38
N ILE A 112 -2.46 -7.75 9.66
CA ILE A 112 -3.13 -7.32 8.42
C ILE A 112 -2.58 -8.10 7.22
N GLN A 113 -1.27 -8.27 7.11
CA GLN A 113 -0.66 -8.94 5.96
C GLN A 113 -1.15 -10.38 5.82
N CYS A 114 -1.27 -11.10 6.93
CA CYS A 114 -1.68 -12.51 6.93
C CYS A 114 -3.17 -12.71 6.63
N LEU A 115 -4.00 -11.66 6.68
CA LEU A 115 -5.38 -11.72 6.19
C LEU A 115 -5.45 -12.09 4.71
N ALA A 116 -4.40 -11.81 3.93
CA ALA A 116 -4.33 -12.20 2.53
C ALA A 116 -4.55 -13.70 2.32
N LEU A 117 -4.16 -14.55 3.28
CA LEU A 117 -4.39 -16.00 3.18
C LEU A 117 -5.87 -16.40 3.20
N GLN A 118 -6.76 -15.49 3.57
CA GLN A 118 -8.21 -15.71 3.56
C GLN A 118 -8.86 -15.29 2.23
N ILE A 119 -8.10 -14.65 1.33
CA ILE A 119 -8.60 -14.24 0.01
C ILE A 119 -8.61 -15.47 -0.90
N PRO A 120 -9.67 -15.71 -1.69
CA PRO A 120 -9.66 -16.76 -2.69
C PRO A 120 -8.51 -16.58 -3.69
N LEU A 121 -7.78 -17.66 -4.01
CA LEU A 121 -6.56 -17.67 -4.84
C LEU A 121 -6.72 -17.20 -6.31
N VAL A 122 -7.82 -16.59 -6.68
CA VAL A 122 -8.15 -16.20 -8.07
C VAL A 122 -7.83 -14.73 -8.38
N VAL A 123 -6.99 -14.08 -7.60
CA VAL A 123 -6.62 -12.68 -7.88
C VAL A 123 -5.48 -12.64 -8.89
N ASN A 124 -5.77 -12.20 -10.11
CA ASN A 124 -4.77 -12.00 -11.14
C ASN A 124 -3.92 -10.76 -10.85
N LYS A 125 -2.62 -10.91 -11.05
CA LYS A 125 -1.60 -9.87 -10.90
C LYS A 125 -1.95 -8.53 -11.55
N GLU A 126 -2.45 -8.59 -12.78
CA GLU A 126 -2.74 -7.43 -13.64
C GLU A 126 -3.92 -6.59 -13.12
N GLU A 127 -4.69 -7.13 -12.17
CA GLU A 127 -5.86 -6.42 -11.65
C GLU A 127 -5.48 -5.26 -10.73
N LEU A 128 -4.40 -5.37 -9.93
CA LEU A 128 -4.03 -4.36 -8.93
C LEU A 128 -3.12 -3.27 -9.47
N GLN A 129 -2.27 -3.59 -10.44
CA GLN A 129 -1.35 -2.62 -11.06
C GLN A 129 -2.11 -1.61 -11.92
N ASP A 130 -1.61 -0.37 -11.95
CA ASP A 130 -2.10 0.68 -12.85
C ASP A 130 -0.93 1.40 -13.52
N GLU A 131 -0.88 1.33 -14.85
CA GLU A 131 0.22 1.91 -15.63
C GLU A 131 0.27 3.44 -15.61
N ARG A 132 -0.81 4.10 -15.17
CA ARG A 132 -0.85 5.55 -14.96
C ARG A 132 0.02 5.99 -13.78
N ILE A 133 0.33 5.07 -12.88
CA ILE A 133 1.21 5.35 -11.73
C ILE A 133 2.66 5.43 -12.20
N LYS A 134 3.31 6.56 -11.92
CA LYS A 134 4.69 6.85 -12.34
C LYS A 134 5.66 7.00 -11.17
N ALA A 135 5.17 7.22 -9.96
CA ALA A 135 6.00 7.29 -8.76
C ALA A 135 5.19 6.94 -7.50
N VAL A 136 5.86 6.40 -6.51
CA VAL A 136 5.24 6.02 -5.23
C VAL A 136 6.01 6.60 -4.06
N ILE A 137 5.28 7.12 -3.08
CA ILE A 137 5.77 7.40 -1.72
C ILE A 137 4.98 6.54 -0.76
N ALA A 138 5.64 5.59 -0.10
CA ALA A 138 5.05 4.71 0.88
C ALA A 138 5.61 5.04 2.27
N ILE A 139 4.73 5.48 3.17
CA ILE A 139 5.07 5.93 4.52
C ILE A 139 4.70 4.82 5.49
N ASN A 140 5.68 4.31 6.23
CA ASN A 140 5.49 3.19 7.16
C ASN A 140 4.64 2.07 6.56
N PRO A 141 4.93 1.59 5.33
CA PRO A 141 4.11 0.59 4.67
C PRO A 141 4.20 -0.77 5.37
N LEU A 142 3.17 -1.59 5.22
CA LEU A 142 3.18 -3.00 5.58
C LEU A 142 3.45 -3.83 4.32
N VAL A 143 4.60 -4.50 4.22
CA VAL A 143 5.07 -5.06 2.94
C VAL A 143 5.89 -6.34 3.05
N SER A 144 6.45 -6.65 4.22
CA SER A 144 7.49 -7.66 4.37
C SER A 144 7.03 -9.05 3.92
N SER A 145 5.89 -9.50 4.41
CA SER A 145 5.35 -10.84 4.15
C SER A 145 4.40 -10.85 2.96
N ILE A 146 3.59 -9.79 2.79
CA ILE A 146 2.57 -9.79 1.75
C ILE A 146 3.16 -9.69 0.34
N PHE A 147 4.24 -8.94 0.16
CA PHE A 147 4.94 -8.83 -1.13
C PHE A 147 6.20 -9.69 -1.18
N GLY A 148 6.97 -9.70 -0.09
CA GLY A 148 8.26 -10.38 -0.06
C GLY A 148 9.26 -9.81 -1.07
N LYS A 149 10.46 -10.39 -1.09
CA LYS A 149 11.56 -9.93 -1.94
C LYS A 149 11.26 -10.09 -3.43
N GLU A 150 10.64 -11.19 -3.81
CA GLU A 150 10.40 -11.53 -5.21
C GLU A 150 9.48 -10.50 -5.87
N SER A 151 8.40 -10.13 -5.20
CA SER A 151 7.42 -9.20 -5.76
C SER A 151 7.96 -7.76 -5.77
N LEU A 152 8.54 -7.27 -4.67
CA LEU A 152 9.10 -5.92 -4.61
C LEU A 152 10.20 -5.69 -5.64
N SER A 153 10.98 -6.72 -5.99
CA SER A 153 12.02 -6.62 -7.02
C SER A 153 11.49 -6.37 -8.43
N LYS A 154 10.19 -6.59 -8.66
CA LYS A 154 9.55 -6.37 -9.97
C LYS A 154 9.17 -4.92 -10.21
N ILE A 155 9.06 -4.09 -9.17
CA ILE A 155 8.74 -2.67 -9.32
C ILE A 155 9.87 -1.96 -10.05
N LYS A 156 9.52 -1.21 -11.12
CA LYS A 156 10.47 -0.50 -11.98
C LYS A 156 10.40 1.02 -11.89
N LEU A 157 9.31 1.55 -11.35
CA LEU A 157 9.11 2.99 -11.21
C LEU A 157 9.79 3.53 -9.94
N PRO A 158 9.96 4.85 -9.82
CA PRO A 158 10.54 5.50 -8.65
C PRO A 158 9.75 5.20 -7.38
N VAL A 159 10.46 4.82 -6.31
CA VAL A 159 9.87 4.50 -5.00
C VAL A 159 10.61 5.24 -3.89
N MET A 160 9.87 5.97 -3.07
CA MET A 160 10.36 6.47 -1.79
C MET A 160 9.68 5.73 -0.64
N LEU A 161 10.46 5.13 0.25
CA LEU A 161 9.99 4.61 1.52
C LEU A 161 10.35 5.62 2.63
N ILE A 162 9.35 5.99 3.41
CA ILE A 162 9.54 6.83 4.61
C ILE A 162 9.28 5.94 5.82
N SER A 163 10.22 5.93 6.77
CA SER A 163 10.22 5.01 7.90
C SER A 163 10.25 5.76 9.23
N GLY A 164 9.27 5.51 10.08
CA GLY A 164 9.29 5.94 11.47
C GLY A 164 10.13 4.98 12.31
N SER A 165 11.27 5.43 12.82
CA SER A 165 12.22 4.59 13.57
C SER A 165 11.66 3.95 14.85
N SER A 166 10.56 4.50 15.38
CA SER A 166 9.91 4.05 16.62
C SER A 166 8.48 3.57 16.38
N ASP A 167 8.12 3.20 15.15
CA ASP A 167 6.79 2.69 14.85
C ASP A 167 6.61 1.26 15.39
N PRO A 168 5.69 1.02 16.35
CA PRO A 168 5.49 -0.30 16.91
C PRO A 168 4.61 -1.20 16.04
N VAL A 169 3.87 -0.63 15.08
CA VAL A 169 2.92 -1.36 14.24
C VAL A 169 3.61 -1.88 12.97
N THR A 170 4.38 -1.01 12.32
CA THR A 170 5.18 -1.35 11.15
C THR A 170 6.66 -1.10 11.45
N PRO A 171 7.33 -2.00 12.19
CA PRO A 171 8.69 -1.76 12.66
C PRO A 171 9.65 -1.52 11.50
N ALA A 172 10.49 -0.49 11.64
CA ALA A 172 11.34 0.02 10.57
C ALA A 172 12.21 -1.06 9.89
N LEU A 173 12.85 -1.91 10.69
CA LEU A 173 13.79 -2.90 10.16
C LEU A 173 13.11 -3.93 9.25
N PRO A 174 12.07 -4.68 9.68
CA PRO A 174 11.45 -5.70 8.84
C PRO A 174 10.54 -5.11 7.75
N GLU A 175 9.90 -3.95 7.97
CA GLU A 175 8.85 -3.44 7.07
C GLU A 175 9.36 -2.38 6.09
N GLN A 176 10.48 -1.70 6.35
CA GLN A 176 10.97 -0.66 5.45
C GLN A 176 12.44 -0.88 5.07
N ILE A 177 13.36 -1.05 6.03
CA ILE A 177 14.79 -1.10 5.75
C ILE A 177 15.17 -2.35 4.94
N ILE A 178 14.74 -3.53 5.38
CA ILE A 178 14.99 -4.78 4.65
C ILE A 178 14.24 -4.77 3.29
N PRO A 179 12.94 -4.45 3.21
CA PRO A 179 12.23 -4.34 1.93
C PRO A 179 12.83 -3.32 0.96
N PHE A 180 13.37 -2.21 1.44
CA PHE A 180 14.09 -1.26 0.61
C PHE A 180 15.26 -1.91 -0.14
N THR A 181 15.96 -2.85 0.47
CA THR A 181 17.06 -3.57 -0.19
C THR A 181 16.58 -4.50 -1.32
N TRP A 182 15.30 -4.87 -1.33
CA TRP A 182 14.71 -5.76 -2.34
C TRP A 182 14.28 -5.00 -3.61
N LEU A 183 14.05 -3.70 -3.51
CA LEU A 183 13.74 -2.86 -4.67
C LEU A 183 14.94 -2.81 -5.62
N THR A 184 14.69 -3.07 -6.90
CA THR A 184 15.71 -3.07 -7.97
C THR A 184 15.68 -1.82 -8.83
N THR A 185 14.66 -0.97 -8.69
CA THR A 185 14.61 0.32 -9.39
C THR A 185 15.84 1.16 -9.05
N ARG A 186 16.31 1.96 -10.00
CA ARG A 186 17.46 2.87 -9.81
C ARG A 186 17.07 4.09 -8.96
N GLU A 187 15.82 4.52 -9.07
CA GLU A 187 15.29 5.69 -8.38
C GLU A 187 14.55 5.23 -7.12
N LYS A 188 15.31 4.90 -6.09
CA LYS A 188 14.75 4.51 -4.78
C LYS A 188 15.38 5.31 -3.67
N TYR A 189 14.55 5.69 -2.70
CA TYR A 189 14.93 6.54 -1.58
C TYR A 189 14.39 5.93 -0.28
N LEU A 190 15.19 6.00 0.79
CA LEU A 190 14.78 5.64 2.15
C LEU A 190 15.05 6.85 3.06
N VAL A 191 14.01 7.28 3.78
CA VAL A 191 14.02 8.43 4.70
C VAL A 191 13.56 8.00 6.07
#